data_88e22e91a0d584640798444245b25974
#
_entry.id   88e22e91a0d584640798444245b25974
#
_cell.length_a   1.000
_cell.length_b   1.000
_cell.length_c   1.000
_cell.angle_alpha   90.00
_cell.angle_beta   90.00
_cell.angle_gamma   90.00
#
_symmetry.space_group_name_H-M   'P 1'
#
loop_
_entity.id
_entity.type
_entity.pdbx_description
1 polymer ?
#
loop_
_entity_poly.entity_id
_entity_poly.type
_entity_poly.pdbx_seq_one_letter_code
_entity_poly.pdbx_strand_id
1 'polypeptide(L)'
;VFSGETFTQVPLTTDHGMMLNMLQDMKCGMLEDGTAIGDGLASAVSRLKDSEAISKVVILLTDGDNNAGSIDPNTAAEMAKLFGIRVYTIGAGTRGTAPYPVQTPFGGIQYQQVPVTINEELLQSIADETGGKYFRAESKEKLEQIYNEIDKMERSKIQVNEFKRLHEEFYPLVKWGLILLILSFISKHTIFKSITD
;
A
#
# COMPACT_ATOMS: atom_id res chain seq x y z
N VAL A 1 2.50 -11.77 7.27
CA VAL A 1 3.54 -12.72 6.87
C VAL A 1 2.91 -13.79 6.00
N PHE A 2 3.63 -14.24 4.98
CA PHE A 2 3.18 -15.33 4.12
C PHE A 2 4.36 -16.26 3.77
N SER A 3 4.03 -17.51 3.53
CA SER A 3 4.89 -18.58 3.03
C SER A 3 4.00 -19.46 2.12
N GLY A 4 3.87 -20.75 2.32
CA GLY A 4 2.84 -21.59 1.67
C GLY A 4 1.40 -21.22 2.08
N GLU A 5 1.25 -20.58 3.21
CA GLU A 5 0.01 -20.01 3.75
C GLU A 5 0.22 -18.59 4.27
N THR A 6 -0.85 -17.92 4.70
CA THR A 6 -0.80 -16.54 5.21
C THR A 6 -1.18 -16.43 6.68
N PHE A 7 -0.48 -15.58 7.41
CA PHE A 7 -0.75 -15.28 8.81
C PHE A 7 -0.64 -13.80 9.13
N THR A 8 -1.59 -13.25 9.88
CA THR A 8 -1.53 -11.85 10.34
C THR A 8 -0.71 -11.78 11.63
N GLN A 9 0.57 -11.52 11.53
CA GLN A 9 1.47 -11.42 12.68
C GLN A 9 1.16 -10.23 13.56
N VAL A 10 0.87 -9.07 12.94
CA VAL A 10 0.58 -7.82 13.65
C VAL A 10 -0.70 -7.23 13.08
N PRO A 11 -1.72 -6.92 13.92
CA PRO A 11 -2.88 -6.18 13.49
C PRO A 11 -2.50 -4.73 13.16
N LEU A 12 -3.37 -3.99 12.47
CA LEU A 12 -3.18 -2.55 12.26
C LEU A 12 -3.10 -1.84 13.62
N THR A 13 -1.98 -1.17 13.87
CA THR A 13 -1.69 -0.51 15.15
C THR A 13 -0.83 0.73 14.94
N THR A 14 -0.96 1.69 15.83
CA THR A 14 -0.06 2.85 15.97
C THR A 14 1.04 2.61 16.99
N ASP A 15 1.00 1.49 17.71
CA ASP A 15 2.04 1.09 18.67
C ASP A 15 3.22 0.42 17.95
N HIS A 16 4.22 1.23 17.63
CA HIS A 16 5.44 0.78 16.97
C HIS A 16 6.27 -0.16 17.84
N GLY A 17 6.24 0.00 19.17
CA GLY A 17 6.98 -0.86 20.11
C GLY A 17 6.43 -2.28 20.10
N MET A 18 5.11 -2.42 20.21
CA MET A 18 4.42 -3.71 20.09
C MET A 18 4.70 -4.35 18.72
N MET A 19 4.59 -3.59 17.63
CA MET A 19 4.87 -4.09 16.28
C MET A 19 6.28 -4.66 16.14
N LEU A 20 7.30 -3.94 16.60
CA LEU A 20 8.69 -4.37 16.53
C LEU A 20 8.94 -5.65 17.33
N ASN A 21 8.37 -5.75 18.54
CA ASN A 21 8.50 -6.95 19.36
C ASN A 21 7.89 -8.17 18.67
N MET A 22 6.66 -8.05 18.12
CA MET A 22 6.01 -9.15 17.42
C MET A 22 6.76 -9.57 16.14
N LEU A 23 7.43 -8.63 15.45
CA LEU A 23 8.25 -8.93 14.28
C LEU A 23 9.54 -9.67 14.65
N GLN A 24 10.14 -9.40 15.83
CA GLN A 24 11.34 -10.11 16.30
C GLN A 24 11.08 -11.57 16.65
N ASP A 25 9.85 -11.93 16.99
CA ASP A 25 9.47 -13.29 17.33
C ASP A 25 9.30 -14.20 16.08
N MET A 26 9.35 -13.63 14.89
CA MET A 26 9.22 -14.40 13.65
C MET A 26 10.45 -15.28 13.38
N LYS A 27 10.18 -16.54 13.04
CA LYS A 27 11.22 -17.53 12.73
C LYS A 27 10.86 -18.28 11.44
N CYS A 28 11.88 -18.67 10.68
CA CYS A 28 11.68 -19.56 9.55
C CYS A 28 11.08 -20.90 10.04
N GLY A 29 10.17 -21.48 9.24
CA GLY A 29 9.49 -22.74 9.56
C GLY A 29 8.28 -22.60 10.49
N MET A 30 7.77 -21.40 10.73
CA MET A 30 6.50 -21.19 11.45
C MET A 30 5.27 -21.48 10.59
N LEU A 31 5.39 -21.33 9.29
CA LEU A 31 4.35 -21.55 8.28
C LEU A 31 4.80 -22.66 7.34
N GLU A 32 3.86 -23.26 6.60
CA GLU A 32 4.15 -24.24 5.57
C GLU A 32 5.10 -23.66 4.51
N ASP A 33 5.97 -24.52 3.96
CA ASP A 33 6.92 -24.12 2.92
C ASP A 33 6.18 -23.73 1.63
N GLY A 34 6.68 -22.69 0.98
CA GLY A 34 6.12 -22.15 -0.26
C GLY A 34 6.09 -20.64 -0.26
N THR A 35 5.52 -20.07 -1.33
CA THR A 35 5.40 -18.62 -1.51
C THR A 35 4.01 -18.31 -2.10
N ALA A 36 3.06 -17.99 -1.24
CA ALA A 36 1.68 -17.67 -1.58
C ALA A 36 1.48 -16.15 -1.70
N ILE A 37 2.02 -15.53 -2.76
CA ILE A 37 1.98 -14.07 -2.97
C ILE A 37 0.53 -13.59 -3.05
N GLY A 38 -0.33 -14.28 -3.81
CA GLY A 38 -1.73 -13.91 -3.99
C GLY A 38 -2.52 -13.90 -2.69
N ASP A 39 -2.39 -14.97 -1.88
CA ASP A 39 -3.05 -15.07 -0.58
C ASP A 39 -2.52 -14.00 0.39
N GLY A 40 -1.20 -13.74 0.39
CA GLY A 40 -0.57 -12.69 1.19
C GLY A 40 -1.11 -11.31 0.87
N LEU A 41 -1.20 -10.98 -0.42
CA LEU A 41 -1.72 -9.72 -0.90
C LEU A 41 -3.23 -9.59 -0.60
N ALA A 42 -4.03 -10.62 -0.87
CA ALA A 42 -5.47 -10.62 -0.58
C ALA A 42 -5.75 -10.46 0.93
N SER A 43 -4.94 -11.10 1.78
CA SER A 43 -5.03 -10.92 3.24
C SER A 43 -4.75 -9.48 3.65
N ALA A 44 -3.70 -8.84 3.10
CA ALA A 44 -3.38 -7.44 3.35
C ALA A 44 -4.50 -6.50 2.88
N VAL A 45 -5.05 -6.72 1.69
CA VAL A 45 -6.18 -5.97 1.12
C VAL A 45 -7.40 -6.09 2.04
N SER A 46 -7.73 -7.30 2.50
CA SER A 46 -8.86 -7.53 3.41
C SER A 46 -8.74 -6.73 4.72
N ARG A 47 -7.52 -6.49 5.22
CA ARG A 47 -7.27 -5.69 6.43
C ARG A 47 -7.37 -4.19 6.17
N LEU A 48 -7.07 -3.74 4.96
CA LEU A 48 -7.03 -2.32 4.61
C LEU A 48 -8.30 -1.80 3.94
N LYS A 49 -9.14 -2.69 3.36
CA LYS A 49 -10.31 -2.27 2.56
C LYS A 49 -11.23 -1.32 3.31
N ASP A 50 -11.50 -1.61 4.58
CA ASP A 50 -12.43 -0.84 5.44
C ASP A 50 -11.73 0.30 6.22
N SER A 51 -10.44 0.53 5.98
CA SER A 51 -9.70 1.62 6.61
C SER A 51 -10.14 2.98 6.06
N GLU A 52 -10.32 3.96 6.94
CA GLU A 52 -10.64 5.36 6.60
C GLU A 52 -9.38 6.19 6.30
N ALA A 53 -8.20 5.57 6.25
CA ALA A 53 -6.95 6.26 5.96
C ALA A 53 -6.99 6.94 4.59
N ILE A 54 -6.46 8.17 4.51
CA ILE A 54 -6.37 8.97 3.27
C ILE A 54 -5.54 8.25 2.20
N SER A 55 -4.50 7.53 2.61
CA SER A 55 -3.68 6.69 1.75
C SER A 55 -3.62 5.27 2.30
N LYS A 56 -3.94 4.31 1.45
CA LYS A 56 -3.84 2.88 1.74
C LYS A 56 -2.73 2.28 0.89
N VAL A 57 -1.71 1.72 1.54
CA VAL A 57 -0.50 1.23 0.89
C VAL A 57 -0.15 -0.16 1.42
N VAL A 58 0.20 -1.05 0.52
CA VAL A 58 0.81 -2.35 0.82
C VAL A 58 2.23 -2.35 0.26
N ILE A 59 3.20 -2.80 1.05
CA ILE A 59 4.54 -3.12 0.58
C ILE A 59 4.67 -4.64 0.62
N LEU A 60 4.72 -5.24 -0.55
CA LEU A 60 4.90 -6.67 -0.75
C LEU A 60 6.38 -6.97 -0.94
N LEU A 61 7.00 -7.61 0.04
CA LEU A 61 8.40 -8.03 0.00
C LEU A 61 8.48 -9.56 -0.14
N THR A 62 9.15 -10.03 -1.18
CA THR A 62 9.36 -11.47 -1.43
C THR A 62 10.74 -11.74 -2.01
N ASP A 63 11.28 -12.90 -1.73
CA ASP A 63 12.53 -13.44 -2.29
C ASP A 63 12.30 -14.62 -3.23
N GLY A 64 11.03 -15.07 -3.36
CA GLY A 64 10.61 -16.21 -4.15
C GLY A 64 9.62 -15.88 -5.26
N ASP A 65 9.35 -16.88 -6.09
CA ASP A 65 8.28 -16.88 -7.08
C ASP A 65 6.99 -17.44 -6.47
N ASN A 66 5.83 -17.05 -7.00
CA ASN A 66 4.55 -17.57 -6.54
C ASN A 66 4.39 -19.04 -6.90
N ASN A 67 4.42 -19.91 -5.92
CA ASN A 67 4.35 -21.38 -6.09
C ASN A 67 3.33 -22.07 -5.16
N ALA A 68 2.63 -21.29 -4.33
CA ALA A 68 1.64 -21.78 -3.38
C ALA A 68 0.46 -20.79 -3.30
N GLY A 69 -0.54 -21.16 -2.50
CA GLY A 69 -1.74 -20.35 -2.27
C GLY A 69 -2.89 -20.69 -3.21
N SER A 70 -4.06 -20.14 -2.89
CA SER A 70 -5.32 -20.39 -3.60
C SER A 70 -5.75 -19.22 -4.48
N ILE A 71 -5.25 -18.02 -4.18
CA ILE A 71 -5.62 -16.78 -4.89
C ILE A 71 -4.50 -16.42 -5.87
N ASP A 72 -4.90 -16.20 -7.13
CA ASP A 72 -3.97 -15.70 -8.14
C ASP A 72 -3.48 -14.28 -7.78
N PRO A 73 -2.16 -14.01 -7.86
CA PRO A 73 -1.60 -12.71 -7.51
C PRO A 73 -2.17 -11.53 -8.30
N ASN A 74 -2.47 -11.71 -9.60
CA ASN A 74 -3.08 -10.65 -10.40
C ASN A 74 -4.51 -10.37 -9.95
N THR A 75 -5.28 -11.42 -9.61
CA THR A 75 -6.63 -11.26 -9.02
C THR A 75 -6.56 -10.49 -7.70
N ALA A 76 -5.57 -10.75 -6.85
CA ALA A 76 -5.37 -10.00 -5.62
C ALA A 76 -4.97 -8.54 -5.88
N ALA A 77 -4.22 -8.25 -6.94
CA ALA A 77 -3.88 -6.90 -7.37
C ALA A 77 -5.12 -6.13 -7.88
N GLU A 78 -5.99 -6.77 -8.67
CA GLU A 78 -7.27 -6.20 -9.09
C GLU A 78 -8.16 -5.84 -7.89
N MET A 79 -8.22 -6.71 -6.88
CA MET A 79 -8.89 -6.40 -5.62
C MET A 79 -8.28 -5.19 -4.92
N ALA A 80 -6.96 -5.09 -4.84
CA ALA A 80 -6.28 -3.95 -4.24
C ALA A 80 -6.65 -2.64 -4.96
N LYS A 81 -6.63 -2.66 -6.30
CA LYS A 81 -7.03 -1.54 -7.15
C LYS A 81 -8.47 -1.11 -6.89
N LEU A 82 -9.40 -2.06 -6.81
CA LEU A 82 -10.82 -1.81 -6.55
C LEU A 82 -11.04 -1.05 -5.24
N PHE A 83 -10.28 -1.36 -4.19
CA PHE A 83 -10.33 -0.69 -2.89
C PHE A 83 -9.42 0.55 -2.78
N GLY A 84 -8.80 0.97 -3.88
CA GLY A 84 -7.89 2.12 -3.91
C GLY A 84 -6.62 1.91 -3.09
N ILE A 85 -6.17 0.67 -2.97
CA ILE A 85 -4.95 0.28 -2.25
C ILE A 85 -3.80 0.20 -3.25
N ARG A 86 -2.74 0.98 -3.04
CA ARG A 86 -1.51 0.90 -3.85
C ARG A 86 -0.61 -0.20 -3.31
N VAL A 87 0.00 -0.96 -4.22
CA VAL A 87 0.92 -2.02 -3.87
C VAL A 87 2.31 -1.70 -4.42
N TYR A 88 3.28 -1.52 -3.53
CA TYR A 88 4.69 -1.49 -3.89
C TYR A 88 5.25 -2.88 -3.75
N THR A 89 5.89 -3.39 -4.79
CA THR A 89 6.47 -4.72 -4.78
C THR A 89 7.99 -4.64 -4.71
N ILE A 90 8.60 -5.45 -3.85
CA ILE A 90 10.04 -5.50 -3.66
C ILE A 90 10.50 -6.96 -3.81
N GLY A 91 11.29 -7.23 -4.85
CA GLY A 91 11.99 -8.49 -4.99
C GLY A 91 13.32 -8.43 -4.22
N ALA A 92 13.46 -9.26 -3.17
CA ALA A 92 14.66 -9.31 -2.35
C ALA A 92 15.58 -10.44 -2.80
N GLY A 93 16.82 -10.12 -3.15
CA GLY A 93 17.82 -11.12 -3.49
C GLY A 93 18.69 -10.74 -4.69
N THR A 94 19.87 -11.34 -4.75
CA THR A 94 20.80 -11.23 -5.87
C THR A 94 20.38 -12.11 -7.03
N ARG A 95 20.74 -11.73 -8.24
CA ARG A 95 20.60 -12.61 -9.40
C ARG A 95 21.65 -13.71 -9.33
N GLY A 96 21.24 -14.96 -9.54
CA GLY A 96 22.18 -16.06 -9.58
C GLY A 96 21.66 -17.32 -8.91
N THR A 97 22.55 -18.05 -8.24
CA THR A 97 22.24 -19.27 -7.51
C THR A 97 22.46 -19.09 -6.02
N ALA A 98 21.60 -19.66 -5.20
CA ALA A 98 21.75 -19.72 -3.75
C ALA A 98 21.99 -21.16 -3.29
N PRO A 99 22.79 -21.40 -2.23
CA PRO A 99 22.97 -22.71 -1.64
C PRO A 99 21.70 -23.15 -0.90
N TYR A 100 21.00 -24.14 -1.41
CA TYR A 100 19.81 -24.72 -0.81
C TYR A 100 20.16 -26.01 -0.07
N PRO A 101 19.78 -26.19 1.20
CA PRO A 101 20.07 -27.42 1.95
C PRO A 101 19.14 -28.55 1.48
N VAL A 102 19.69 -29.60 0.94
CA VAL A 102 18.98 -30.83 0.53
C VAL A 102 19.36 -31.96 1.48
N GLN A 103 18.35 -32.64 2.01
CA GLN A 103 18.59 -33.83 2.82
C GLN A 103 19.04 -34.99 1.93
N THR A 104 20.17 -35.59 2.27
CA THR A 104 20.63 -36.80 1.58
C THR A 104 19.95 -38.08 2.13
N PRO A 105 19.77 -39.13 1.31
CA PRO A 105 19.16 -40.39 1.76
C PRO A 105 19.84 -41.05 2.97
N PHE A 106 21.05 -40.63 3.30
CA PHE A 106 21.85 -41.13 4.43
C PHE A 106 21.83 -40.23 5.65
N GLY A 107 20.89 -39.22 5.72
CA GLY A 107 20.72 -38.38 6.90
C GLY A 107 21.67 -37.18 7.03
N GLY A 108 22.43 -36.85 5.96
CA GLY A 108 23.28 -35.66 5.91
C GLY A 108 22.60 -34.51 5.18
N ILE A 109 23.06 -33.25 5.43
CA ILE A 109 22.65 -32.07 4.68
C ILE A 109 23.72 -31.79 3.62
N GLN A 110 23.31 -31.71 2.36
CA GLN A 110 24.16 -31.29 1.24
C GLN A 110 23.60 -29.99 0.66
N TYR A 111 24.48 -29.02 0.44
CA TYR A 111 24.07 -27.74 -0.19
C TYR A 111 24.14 -27.88 -1.71
N GLN A 112 23.01 -27.68 -2.36
CA GLN A 112 22.89 -27.64 -3.81
C GLN A 112 22.69 -26.21 -4.27
N GLN A 113 23.39 -25.76 -5.32
CA GLN A 113 23.19 -24.44 -5.91
C GLN A 113 21.90 -24.48 -6.73
N VAL A 114 20.89 -23.75 -6.24
CA VAL A 114 19.58 -23.63 -6.91
C VAL A 114 19.46 -22.21 -7.47
N PRO A 115 18.98 -22.02 -8.71
CA PRO A 115 18.72 -20.68 -9.25
C PRO A 115 17.72 -19.95 -8.36
N VAL A 116 18.04 -18.71 -8.00
CA VAL A 116 17.09 -17.83 -7.34
C VAL A 116 16.23 -17.21 -8.43
N THR A 117 15.00 -17.67 -8.53
CA THR A 117 14.01 -17.14 -9.47
C THR A 117 13.05 -16.23 -8.73
N ILE A 118 13.15 -14.92 -9.01
CA ILE A 118 12.13 -13.94 -8.61
C ILE A 118 11.39 -13.58 -9.89
N ASN A 119 10.09 -13.74 -9.88
CA ASN A 119 9.25 -13.37 -11.03
C ASN A 119 9.07 -11.85 -11.07
N GLU A 120 10.05 -11.15 -11.62
CA GLU A 120 10.04 -9.69 -11.73
C GLU A 120 8.85 -9.19 -12.56
N GLU A 121 8.43 -9.93 -13.59
CA GLU A 121 7.31 -9.57 -14.45
C GLU A 121 5.99 -9.59 -13.66
N LEU A 122 5.77 -10.61 -12.84
CA LEU A 122 4.60 -10.70 -11.96
C LEU A 122 4.59 -9.55 -10.95
N LEU A 123 5.71 -9.29 -10.27
CA LEU A 123 5.82 -8.23 -9.28
C LEU A 123 5.62 -6.84 -9.90
N GLN A 124 6.11 -6.64 -11.11
CA GLN A 124 5.91 -5.40 -11.86
C GLN A 124 4.45 -5.24 -12.29
N SER A 125 3.81 -6.31 -12.77
CA SER A 125 2.39 -6.32 -13.13
C SER A 125 1.50 -5.91 -11.95
N ILE A 126 1.73 -6.49 -10.75
CA ILE A 126 0.99 -6.16 -9.52
C ILE A 126 1.16 -4.67 -9.15
N ALA A 127 2.39 -4.16 -9.23
CA ALA A 127 2.66 -2.76 -8.91
C ALA A 127 2.00 -1.81 -9.90
N ASP A 128 2.12 -2.06 -11.20
CA ASP A 128 1.57 -1.22 -12.26
C ASP A 128 0.04 -1.19 -12.21
N GLU A 129 -0.61 -2.35 -11.99
CA GLU A 129 -2.07 -2.48 -11.89
C GLU A 129 -2.65 -1.63 -10.74
N THR A 130 -1.93 -1.50 -9.64
CA THR A 130 -2.36 -0.78 -8.44
C THR A 130 -1.85 0.66 -8.34
N GLY A 131 -1.08 1.12 -9.35
CA GLY A 131 -0.45 2.44 -9.37
C GLY A 131 0.69 2.60 -8.36
N GLY A 132 1.30 1.50 -7.96
CA GLY A 132 2.53 1.45 -7.18
C GLY A 132 3.80 1.44 -8.04
N LYS A 133 4.86 0.79 -7.55
CA LYS A 133 6.13 0.65 -8.26
C LYS A 133 6.86 -0.62 -7.80
N TYR A 134 7.50 -1.31 -8.75
CA TYR A 134 8.40 -2.42 -8.46
C TYR A 134 9.80 -1.92 -8.13
N PHE A 135 10.44 -2.59 -7.18
CA PHE A 135 11.83 -2.38 -6.79
C PHE A 135 12.58 -3.71 -6.64
N ARG A 136 13.89 -3.66 -6.81
CA ARG A 136 14.77 -4.77 -6.48
C ARG A 136 15.74 -4.39 -5.37
N ALA A 137 15.79 -5.21 -4.33
CA ALA A 137 16.69 -5.05 -3.19
C ALA A 137 17.73 -6.18 -3.19
N GLU A 138 18.98 -5.85 -3.49
CA GLU A 138 20.10 -6.81 -3.52
C GLU A 138 20.94 -6.77 -2.24
N SER A 139 20.69 -5.77 -1.38
CA SER A 139 21.34 -5.62 -0.08
C SER A 139 20.41 -4.95 0.92
N LYS A 140 20.78 -5.01 2.21
CA LYS A 140 20.05 -4.35 3.29
C LYS A 140 20.01 -2.82 3.10
N GLU A 141 21.12 -2.22 2.70
CA GLU A 141 21.23 -0.78 2.45
C GLU A 141 20.32 -0.35 1.30
N LYS A 142 20.24 -1.18 0.25
CA LYS A 142 19.33 -0.92 -0.87
C LYS A 142 17.87 -1.02 -0.45
N LEU A 143 17.52 -1.99 0.39
CA LEU A 143 16.17 -2.13 0.95
C LEU A 143 15.78 -0.90 1.76
N GLU A 144 16.67 -0.39 2.60
CA GLU A 144 16.44 0.83 3.40
C GLU A 144 16.22 2.07 2.50
N GLN A 145 17.01 2.21 1.42
CA GLN A 145 16.83 3.27 0.44
C GLN A 145 15.45 3.19 -0.24
N ILE A 146 15.00 1.97 -0.59
CA ILE A 146 13.68 1.74 -1.20
C ILE A 146 12.55 2.15 -0.26
N TYR A 147 12.60 1.77 1.02
CA TYR A 147 11.61 2.21 2.01
C TYR A 147 11.55 3.73 2.13
N ASN A 148 12.71 4.39 2.16
CA ASN A 148 12.78 5.85 2.19
C ASN A 148 12.23 6.51 0.89
N GLU A 149 12.42 5.87 -0.27
CA GLU A 149 11.85 6.34 -1.54
C GLU A 149 10.32 6.22 -1.53
N ILE A 150 9.79 5.08 -1.08
CA ILE A 150 8.34 4.86 -0.96
C ILE A 150 7.71 5.89 -0.01
N ASP A 151 8.32 6.12 1.16
CA ASP A 151 7.83 7.10 2.13
C ASP A 151 7.75 8.52 1.52
N LYS A 152 8.78 8.95 0.79
CA LYS A 152 8.78 10.24 0.10
C LYS A 152 7.68 10.33 -0.97
N MET A 153 7.48 9.27 -1.76
CA MET A 153 6.44 9.23 -2.79
C MET A 153 5.04 9.31 -2.18
N GLU A 154 4.78 8.62 -1.07
CA GLU A 154 3.48 8.63 -0.42
C GLU A 154 3.18 9.96 0.27
N ARG A 155 4.14 10.56 0.96
CA ARG A 155 3.98 11.89 1.57
C ARG A 155 3.67 12.96 0.53
N SER A 156 4.34 12.96 -0.62
CA SER A 156 4.07 13.93 -1.67
C SER A 156 2.67 13.77 -2.29
N LYS A 157 2.18 12.53 -2.45
CA LYS A 157 0.83 12.25 -2.95
C LYS A 157 -0.26 12.72 -1.95
N ILE A 158 -0.04 12.52 -0.64
CA ILE A 158 -0.97 12.99 0.40
C ILE A 158 -1.08 14.51 0.36
N GLN A 159 0.04 15.24 0.30
CA GLN A 159 0.04 16.70 0.22
C GLN A 159 -0.73 17.21 -1.00
N VAL A 160 -0.54 16.63 -2.18
CA VAL A 160 -1.26 17.01 -3.40
C VAL A 160 -2.77 16.77 -3.26
N ASN A 161 -3.18 15.68 -2.61
CA ASN A 161 -4.60 15.37 -2.40
C ASN A 161 -5.26 16.31 -1.39
N GLU A 162 -4.56 16.76 -0.36
CA GLU A 162 -5.06 17.77 0.59
C GLU A 162 -5.29 19.11 -0.11
N PHE A 163 -4.37 19.57 -0.96
CA PHE A 163 -4.56 20.80 -1.74
C PHE A 163 -5.75 20.72 -2.71
N LYS A 164 -6.05 19.55 -3.27
CA LYS A 164 -7.22 19.35 -4.15
C LYS A 164 -8.55 19.29 -3.39
N ARG A 165 -8.57 18.98 -2.09
CA ARG A 165 -9.78 18.95 -1.25
C ARG A 165 -10.16 20.30 -0.66
N LEU A 166 -9.32 21.33 -0.77
CA LEU A 166 -9.72 22.71 -0.50
C LEU A 166 -10.71 23.15 -1.58
N HIS A 167 -11.92 22.63 -1.51
CA HIS A 167 -13.04 23.15 -2.29
C HIS A 167 -13.36 24.55 -1.76
N GLU A 168 -13.19 25.53 -2.61
CA GLU A 168 -13.54 26.91 -2.27
C GLU A 168 -15.07 27.02 -2.09
N GLU A 169 -15.54 26.74 -0.89
CA GLU A 169 -16.98 26.85 -0.54
C GLU A 169 -17.45 28.29 -0.33
N PHE A 170 -16.62 29.28 -0.66
CA PHE A 170 -17.01 30.65 -0.52
C PHE A 170 -18.00 31.14 -1.61
N TYR A 171 -18.05 30.49 -2.77
CA TYR A 171 -18.92 30.86 -3.88
C TYR A 171 -20.40 30.96 -3.51
N PRO A 172 -21.04 30.00 -2.83
CA PRO A 172 -22.42 30.10 -2.43
C PRO A 172 -22.64 31.25 -1.41
N LEU A 173 -21.70 31.47 -0.50
CA LEU A 173 -21.79 32.54 0.50
C LEU A 173 -21.69 33.91 -0.14
N VAL A 174 -20.78 34.12 -1.08
CA VAL A 174 -20.65 35.36 -1.85
C VAL A 174 -21.91 35.62 -2.68
N LYS A 175 -22.48 34.58 -3.32
CA LYS A 175 -23.71 34.70 -4.09
C LYS A 175 -24.90 35.18 -3.22
N TRP A 176 -25.09 34.59 -2.05
CA TRP A 176 -26.13 35.01 -1.11
C TRP A 176 -25.86 36.39 -0.55
N GLY A 177 -24.61 36.74 -0.24
CA GLY A 177 -24.23 38.10 0.18
C GLY A 177 -24.56 39.17 -0.88
N LEU A 178 -24.29 38.89 -2.15
CA LEU A 178 -24.61 39.77 -3.26
C LEU A 178 -26.12 39.96 -3.44
N ILE A 179 -26.91 38.89 -3.33
CA ILE A 179 -28.37 38.93 -3.39
C ILE A 179 -28.94 39.82 -2.26
N LEU A 180 -28.46 39.65 -1.04
CA LEU A 180 -28.88 40.46 0.10
C LEU A 180 -28.51 41.93 -0.05
N LEU A 181 -27.33 42.27 -0.60
CA LEU A 181 -26.91 43.63 -0.93
C LEU A 181 -27.85 44.29 -1.95
N ILE A 182 -28.18 43.59 -3.03
CA ILE A 182 -29.11 44.07 -4.06
C ILE A 182 -30.52 44.32 -3.46
N LEU A 183 -31.02 43.36 -2.66
CA LEU A 183 -32.29 43.50 -1.96
C LEU A 183 -32.33 44.68 -1.02
N SER A 184 -31.26 44.92 -0.27
CA SER A 184 -31.08 46.06 0.62
C SER A 184 -31.11 47.37 -0.17
N PHE A 185 -30.42 47.44 -1.30
CA PHE A 185 -30.40 48.62 -2.16
C PHE A 185 -31.79 48.94 -2.76
N ILE A 186 -32.49 47.91 -3.23
CA ILE A 186 -33.87 48.08 -3.77
C ILE A 186 -34.82 48.50 -2.67
N SER A 187 -34.75 47.90 -1.47
CA SER A 187 -35.59 48.22 -0.33
C SER A 187 -35.41 49.70 0.10
N LYS A 188 -34.15 50.17 0.13
CA LYS A 188 -33.83 51.56 0.46
C LYS A 188 -34.42 52.55 -0.55
N HIS A 189 -34.43 52.24 -1.85
CA HIS A 189 -34.90 53.11 -2.91
C HIS A 189 -36.41 53.05 -3.18
N THR A 190 -37.07 51.94 -2.81
CA THR A 190 -38.50 51.73 -3.08
C THR A 190 -39.37 51.90 -1.84
N ILE A 191 -39.00 51.31 -0.71
CA ILE A 191 -39.84 51.26 0.50
C ILE A 191 -39.51 52.38 1.47
N PHE A 192 -38.25 52.75 1.63
CA PHE A 192 -37.83 53.77 2.62
C PHE A 192 -37.63 55.17 2.02
N LYS A 193 -37.87 55.36 0.73
CA LYS A 193 -37.79 56.68 0.11
C LYS A 193 -38.94 57.62 0.53
N SER A 194 -40.02 57.06 1.08
CA SER A 194 -41.23 57.82 1.52
C SER A 194 -41.21 58.29 2.98
N ILE A 195 -40.10 58.10 3.73
CA ILE A 195 -40.05 58.46 5.16
C ILE A 195 -39.10 59.65 5.43
N THR A 196 -38.40 60.15 4.40
CA THR A 196 -37.39 61.25 4.56
C THR A 196 -37.60 62.45 3.65
N ASP A 197 -38.82 62.62 3.07
CA ASP A 197 -39.29 63.89 2.49
C ASP A 197 -40.40 64.52 3.34
#